data_80bdccb241ff9200497b34077a26d88a
#
_entry.id   80bdccb241ff9200497b34077a26d88a
#
_cell.length_a   1.000
_cell.length_b   1.000
_cell.length_c   1.000
_cell.angle_alpha   90.00
_cell.angle_beta   90.00
_cell.angle_gamma   90.00
#
_symmetry.space_group_name_H-M   'P 1'
#
loop_
_entity.id
_entity.type
_entity.pdbx_description
1 polymer ?
#
loop_
_entity_poly.entity_id
_entity_poly.type
_entity_poly.pdbx_seq_one_letter_code
_entity_poly.pdbx_strand_id
1 'polypeptide(L)'
;MKKRFIKDRLNHQCSIGKQGKCCKNCLLGPCIVLNRQDKGACGASQDLVVSRNILRFTAGGASAHCGHAYHTLKYLKKDYPFDYIKKKAPSYLYNLWKKHGFLPKAKLEHFKDISEALHTTTMGTNADYKDVIKWCLRLGILDGYYGLYLATELEDQVFGKPEVRVGELNLGVIQPNKINIAVHGHEPILAEALIKEVRKKENLDINLIGVCCTGQAVLARHGIPMAANFLLQENVIATGMIEAMVVDVQCIMPSISDLAECYHTKIITTNELCKMPNAVHMPITNKKEAEEVAHKIISMARTMGRHRLKNKRIRENKKVAVVGFHERNLPYSPKEIADKIRKAQLKGVIAVVGCDNIRVKEDWVKLYKELSKDYLFLTTGCIGFKLANAGLLDGKNFYHLGSCVNNARIAEVFRLIAKAAKKQIHDMPFLISCPQPISEKAISIGMFFAALGVDVHFGYNFLLSSDMHIAKYLEEALKKTFKSKVFLEMKPKQFKRRLQKEGLSTIYK
;
A
#
# COMPACT_ATOMS: atom_id res chain seq x y z
N MET A 1 -27.08 14.49 11.79
CA MET A 1 -26.73 13.30 10.96
C MET A 1 -26.07 13.62 9.61
N LYS A 2 -25.70 14.86 9.32
CA LYS A 2 -25.02 15.28 8.06
C LYS A 2 -23.53 15.01 8.17
N LYS A 3 -22.89 14.28 7.23
CA LYS A 3 -21.48 13.95 7.05
C LYS A 3 -21.01 12.61 7.67
N ARG A 4 -21.78 11.54 7.55
CA ARG A 4 -21.39 10.21 8.05
C ARG A 4 -20.37 9.50 7.18
N PHE A 5 -20.41 9.67 5.85
CA PHE A 5 -19.52 8.98 4.91
C PHE A 5 -18.37 9.87 4.44
N ILE A 6 -17.29 9.24 4.00
CA ILE A 6 -16.13 9.95 3.46
C ILE A 6 -16.52 10.96 2.37
N LYS A 7 -17.46 10.66 1.49
CA LYS A 7 -17.96 11.56 0.44
C LYS A 7 -18.51 12.88 0.99
N ASP A 8 -19.11 12.83 2.19
CA ASP A 8 -19.75 14.01 2.81
C ASP A 8 -18.71 14.88 3.56
N ARG A 9 -17.50 14.35 3.80
CA ARG A 9 -16.40 15.03 4.51
C ARG A 9 -15.33 15.61 3.59
N LEU A 10 -15.51 15.52 2.27
CA LEU A 10 -14.48 15.94 1.30
C LEU A 10 -14.26 17.45 1.15
N ASN A 11 -15.13 18.29 1.73
CA ASN A 11 -15.19 19.73 1.43
C ASN A 11 -14.08 20.59 2.08
N HIS A 12 -13.26 20.03 2.96
CA HIS A 12 -12.31 20.79 3.78
C HIS A 12 -10.84 20.49 3.44
N GLN A 13 -10.47 20.50 2.15
CA GLN A 13 -9.08 20.37 1.76
C GLN A 13 -8.40 21.75 1.63
N CYS A 14 -7.38 22.00 2.46
CA CYS A 14 -6.58 23.21 2.37
C CYS A 14 -5.80 23.26 1.03
N SER A 15 -6.01 24.32 0.25
CA SER A 15 -5.35 24.49 -1.05
C SER A 15 -3.82 24.67 -0.95
N ILE A 16 -3.33 25.21 0.15
CA ILE A 16 -1.89 25.43 0.41
C ILE A 16 -1.26 24.15 0.98
N GLY A 17 -1.90 23.57 1.98
CA GLY A 17 -1.41 22.35 2.64
C GLY A 17 -1.26 21.18 1.67
N LYS A 18 -2.19 21.00 0.73
CA LYS A 18 -2.10 19.95 -0.30
C LYS A 18 -0.90 20.07 -1.23
N GLN A 19 -0.33 21.29 -1.34
CA GLN A 19 0.86 21.58 -2.14
C GLN A 19 2.16 21.41 -1.36
N GLY A 20 2.09 21.11 -0.06
CA GLY A 20 3.27 21.01 0.79
C GLY A 20 3.96 22.35 1.10
N LYS A 21 3.33 23.47 0.78
CA LYS A 21 3.87 24.84 0.94
C LYS A 21 3.57 25.45 2.31
N CYS A 22 3.10 24.66 3.25
CA CYS A 22 2.85 25.05 4.64
C CYS A 22 3.84 24.35 5.57
N CYS A 23 4.63 25.10 6.33
CA CYS A 23 5.56 24.58 7.33
C CYS A 23 4.96 24.65 8.73
N LYS A 24 4.88 23.52 9.43
CA LYS A 24 4.39 23.37 10.81
C LYS A 24 5.45 22.78 11.75
N ASN A 25 6.73 22.96 11.45
CA ASN A 25 7.81 22.27 12.17
C ASN A 25 8.21 22.96 13.50
N CYS A 26 7.77 24.20 13.74
CA CYS A 26 8.04 24.91 14.99
C CYS A 26 6.93 25.89 15.33
N LEU A 27 6.98 26.47 16.52
CA LEU A 27 5.98 27.39 17.03
C LEU A 27 6.09 28.84 16.49
N LEU A 28 7.11 29.15 15.65
CA LEU A 28 7.13 30.39 14.87
C LEU A 28 6.13 30.35 13.71
N GLY A 29 5.66 29.16 13.36
CA GLY A 29 4.65 28.91 12.33
C GLY A 29 3.22 28.84 12.89
N PRO A 30 2.28 28.35 12.02
CA PRO A 30 2.52 27.80 10.68
C PRO A 30 2.96 28.86 9.67
N CYS A 31 4.04 28.61 8.93
CA CYS A 31 4.52 29.49 7.85
C CYS A 31 3.98 29.03 6.50
N ILE A 32 3.62 29.99 5.65
CA ILE A 32 3.18 29.75 4.27
C ILE A 32 4.24 30.29 3.33
N VAL A 33 4.72 29.48 2.37
CA VAL A 33 5.75 29.83 1.40
C VAL A 33 5.22 29.53 -0.01
N LEU A 34 4.54 30.51 -0.61
CA LEU A 34 3.83 30.33 -1.89
C LEU A 34 4.76 30.44 -3.09
N ASN A 35 5.76 31.31 -3.01
CA ASN A 35 6.70 31.63 -4.08
C ASN A 35 8.13 31.32 -3.65
N ARG A 36 9.05 31.26 -4.62
CA ARG A 36 10.48 30.97 -4.34
C ARG A 36 11.19 32.03 -3.55
N GLN A 37 10.73 33.32 -3.64
CA GLN A 37 11.24 34.43 -2.85
C GLN A 37 10.77 34.37 -1.40
N ASP A 38 9.63 33.72 -1.13
CA ASP A 38 9.09 33.61 0.22
C ASP A 38 9.99 32.74 1.10
N LYS A 39 10.09 33.14 2.36
CA LYS A 39 10.81 32.42 3.40
C LYS A 39 9.89 32.18 4.59
N GLY A 40 10.04 31.04 5.23
CA GLY A 40 9.49 30.86 6.57
C GLY A 40 10.15 31.78 7.58
N ALA A 41 9.55 31.96 8.75
CA ALA A 41 10.09 32.84 9.81
C ALA A 41 11.54 32.49 10.19
N CYS A 42 11.96 31.23 10.06
CA CYS A 42 13.35 30.80 10.30
C CYS A 42 14.26 30.91 9.05
N GLY A 43 13.80 31.48 7.96
CA GLY A 43 14.54 31.57 6.69
C GLY A 43 14.41 30.36 5.76
N ALA A 44 13.62 29.35 6.11
CA ALA A 44 13.44 28.15 5.28
C ALA A 44 12.80 28.51 3.93
N SER A 45 13.44 28.09 2.82
CA SER A 45 12.94 28.27 1.46
C SER A 45 11.75 27.37 1.15
N GLN A 46 11.02 27.65 0.07
CA GLN A 46 9.95 26.80 -0.43
C GLN A 46 10.47 25.37 -0.70
N ASP A 47 11.62 25.24 -1.39
CA ASP A 47 12.22 23.95 -1.70
C ASP A 47 12.47 23.12 -0.42
N LEU A 48 12.98 23.77 0.63
CA LEU A 48 13.24 23.12 1.91
C LEU A 48 11.94 22.73 2.63
N VAL A 49 10.91 23.57 2.61
CA VAL A 49 9.62 23.26 3.24
C VAL A 49 8.95 22.08 2.56
N VAL A 50 8.90 22.09 1.21
CA VAL A 50 8.28 20.99 0.44
C VAL A 50 9.06 19.68 0.62
N SER A 51 10.40 19.71 0.55
CA SER A 51 11.21 18.50 0.74
C SER A 51 11.08 17.91 2.15
N ARG A 52 11.02 18.72 3.20
CA ARG A 52 10.73 18.28 4.57
C ARG A 52 9.36 17.60 4.68
N ASN A 53 8.35 18.15 4.02
CA ASN A 53 7.02 17.53 4.00
C ASN A 53 7.03 16.19 3.25
N ILE A 54 7.74 16.08 2.13
CA ILE A 54 7.92 14.81 1.41
C ILE A 54 8.62 13.79 2.29
N LEU A 55 9.69 14.18 2.98
CA LEU A 55 10.44 13.27 3.86
C LEU A 55 9.56 12.77 5.03
N ARG A 56 8.74 13.65 5.63
CA ARG A 56 7.80 13.23 6.69
C ARG A 56 6.77 12.22 6.20
N PHE A 57 6.23 12.40 4.99
CA PHE A 57 5.37 11.40 4.37
C PHE A 57 6.12 10.09 4.11
N THR A 58 7.35 10.14 3.57
CA THR A 58 8.16 8.94 3.33
C THR A 58 8.47 8.21 4.64
N ALA A 59 8.81 8.96 5.71
CA ALA A 59 9.07 8.40 7.04
C ALA A 59 7.81 7.73 7.63
N GLY A 60 6.64 8.35 7.48
CA GLY A 60 5.37 7.75 7.88
C GLY A 60 5.08 6.45 7.14
N GLY A 61 5.28 6.42 5.81
CA GLY A 61 5.11 5.23 5.00
C GLY A 61 6.05 4.09 5.37
N ALA A 62 7.34 4.39 5.52
CA ALA A 62 8.35 3.43 5.96
C ALA A 62 8.06 2.90 7.38
N SER A 63 7.67 3.78 8.30
CA SER A 63 7.27 3.40 9.66
C SER A 63 6.09 2.43 9.67
N ALA A 64 5.10 2.66 8.79
CA ALA A 64 3.93 1.80 8.69
C ALA A 64 4.28 0.36 8.28
N HIS A 65 5.03 0.18 7.19
CA HIS A 65 5.38 -1.16 6.70
C HIS A 65 6.44 -1.84 7.59
N CYS A 66 7.48 -1.11 8.01
CA CYS A 66 8.49 -1.66 8.92
C CYS A 66 7.88 -2.03 10.29
N GLY A 67 6.93 -1.21 10.79
CA GLY A 67 6.19 -1.52 12.01
C GLY A 67 5.36 -2.79 11.89
N HIS A 68 4.67 -2.99 10.75
CA HIS A 68 3.96 -4.24 10.47
C HIS A 68 4.90 -5.46 10.52
N ALA A 69 6.04 -5.40 9.81
CA ALA A 69 7.02 -6.47 9.83
C ALA A 69 7.58 -6.72 11.25
N TYR A 70 7.90 -5.65 11.99
CA TYR A 70 8.42 -5.73 13.35
C TYR A 70 7.42 -6.37 14.33
N HIS A 71 6.15 -5.95 14.32
CA HIS A 71 5.12 -6.55 15.16
C HIS A 71 4.93 -8.04 14.83
N THR A 72 4.92 -8.41 13.55
CA THR A 72 4.80 -9.81 13.15
C THR A 72 6.00 -10.63 13.62
N LEU A 73 7.24 -10.11 13.53
CA LEU A 73 8.44 -10.75 14.11
C LEU A 73 8.28 -10.97 15.63
N LYS A 74 7.83 -9.94 16.36
CA LYS A 74 7.60 -9.99 17.80
C LYS A 74 6.58 -11.09 18.17
N TYR A 75 5.46 -11.15 17.45
CA TYR A 75 4.43 -12.18 17.66
C TYR A 75 4.95 -13.60 17.36
N LEU A 76 5.84 -13.74 16.38
CA LEU A 76 6.47 -15.00 16.03
C LEU A 76 7.70 -15.33 16.91
N LYS A 77 8.08 -14.45 17.84
CA LYS A 77 9.29 -14.55 18.67
C LYS A 77 10.56 -14.77 17.84
N LYS A 78 10.72 -13.98 16.78
CA LYS A 78 11.86 -14.01 15.86
C LYS A 78 12.75 -12.81 16.02
N ASP A 79 14.05 -13.03 15.79
CA ASP A 79 15.06 -11.98 15.82
C ASP A 79 14.95 -11.04 14.61
N TYR A 80 15.32 -9.78 14.83
CA TYR A 80 15.37 -8.78 13.78
C TYR A 80 16.61 -8.98 12.88
N PRO A 81 16.44 -9.09 11.55
CA PRO A 81 17.55 -9.41 10.64
C PRO A 81 18.33 -8.16 10.23
N PHE A 82 19.31 -7.72 11.00
CA PHE A 82 20.09 -6.49 10.77
C PHE A 82 20.84 -6.40 9.42
N ASP A 83 21.19 -7.51 8.80
CA ASP A 83 21.92 -7.58 7.53
C ASP A 83 21.02 -7.94 6.33
N TYR A 84 19.72 -7.78 6.49
CA TYR A 84 18.71 -8.25 5.54
C TYR A 84 18.87 -7.64 4.15
N ILE A 85 19.15 -6.32 4.05
CA ILE A 85 19.40 -5.66 2.76
C ILE A 85 20.57 -6.29 2.04
N LYS A 86 21.70 -6.54 2.74
CA LYS A 86 22.89 -7.15 2.14
C LYS A 86 22.62 -8.56 1.59
N LYS A 87 21.75 -9.31 2.28
CA LYS A 87 21.38 -10.68 1.88
C LYS A 87 20.41 -10.72 0.70
N LYS A 88 19.51 -9.76 0.60
CA LYS A 88 18.37 -9.80 -0.36
C LYS A 88 18.56 -8.94 -1.60
N ALA A 89 19.25 -7.80 -1.47
CA ALA A 89 19.43 -6.87 -2.58
C ALA A 89 20.38 -7.45 -3.66
N PRO A 90 20.15 -7.15 -4.95
CA PRO A 90 21.15 -7.38 -5.97
C PRO A 90 22.47 -6.69 -5.61
N SER A 91 23.59 -7.39 -5.74
CA SER A 91 24.93 -6.89 -5.29
C SER A 91 25.28 -5.55 -5.92
N TYR A 92 24.95 -5.33 -7.19
CA TYR A 92 25.25 -4.07 -7.87
C TYR A 92 24.44 -2.90 -7.28
N LEU A 93 23.18 -3.10 -6.89
CA LEU A 93 22.37 -2.07 -6.23
C LEU A 93 22.88 -1.81 -4.81
N TYR A 94 23.18 -2.85 -4.04
CA TYR A 94 23.77 -2.69 -2.70
C TYR A 94 25.02 -1.82 -2.75
N ASN A 95 25.95 -2.11 -3.68
CA ASN A 95 27.19 -1.35 -3.85
C ASN A 95 26.92 0.08 -4.35
N LEU A 96 25.97 0.27 -5.24
CA LEU A 96 25.54 1.59 -5.71
C LEU A 96 25.01 2.44 -4.53
N TRP A 97 24.10 1.88 -3.73
CA TRP A 97 23.53 2.57 -2.57
C TRP A 97 24.60 2.90 -1.52
N LYS A 98 25.54 1.96 -1.27
CA LYS A 98 26.66 2.18 -0.36
C LYS A 98 27.54 3.33 -0.86
N LYS A 99 27.94 3.32 -2.14
CA LYS A 99 28.76 4.36 -2.77
C LYS A 99 28.15 5.76 -2.67
N HIS A 100 26.86 5.88 -2.85
CA HIS A 100 26.14 7.17 -2.86
C HIS A 100 25.52 7.56 -1.51
N GLY A 101 25.73 6.76 -0.45
CA GLY A 101 25.23 7.05 0.90
C GLY A 101 23.72 6.86 1.09
N PHE A 102 23.06 6.07 0.26
CA PHE A 102 21.64 5.75 0.38
C PHE A 102 21.35 4.53 1.24
N LEU A 103 22.38 3.75 1.61
CA LEU A 103 22.19 2.53 2.38
C LEU A 103 21.70 2.87 3.79
N PRO A 104 20.54 2.32 4.23
CA PRO A 104 20.06 2.47 5.59
C PRO A 104 21.05 1.89 6.60
N LYS A 105 21.14 2.50 7.77
CA LYS A 105 22.01 2.00 8.84
C LYS A 105 21.43 0.77 9.54
N ALA A 106 20.11 0.68 9.59
CA ALA A 106 19.29 -0.41 10.17
C ALA A 106 19.79 -0.88 11.56
N LYS A 107 20.42 0.03 12.33
CA LYS A 107 20.85 -0.19 13.69
C LYS A 107 19.71 0.12 14.64
N LEU A 108 19.63 -0.56 15.77
CA LEU A 108 18.50 -0.45 16.68
C LEU A 108 17.19 -0.69 15.93
N GLU A 109 17.21 -1.75 15.13
CA GLU A 109 16.14 -2.03 14.16
C GLU A 109 16.00 -0.87 13.15
N HIS A 110 14.88 -0.74 12.48
CA HIS A 110 14.63 0.34 11.52
C HIS A 110 14.35 1.70 12.16
N PHE A 111 14.06 1.74 13.46
CA PHE A 111 13.66 2.97 14.15
C PHE A 111 14.73 4.06 14.10
N LYS A 112 16.00 3.69 14.10
CA LYS A 112 17.07 4.67 14.03
C LYS A 112 17.04 5.50 12.73
N ASP A 113 16.92 4.86 11.57
CA ASP A 113 16.88 5.59 10.29
C ASP A 113 15.63 6.48 10.19
N ILE A 114 14.47 6.00 10.65
CA ILE A 114 13.24 6.79 10.67
C ILE A 114 13.36 7.99 11.63
N SER A 115 13.92 7.77 12.82
CA SER A 115 14.14 8.84 13.80
C SER A 115 15.12 9.89 13.28
N GLU A 116 16.25 9.48 12.68
CA GLU A 116 17.22 10.39 12.09
C GLU A 116 16.59 11.19 10.92
N ALA A 117 15.78 10.56 10.08
CA ALA A 117 15.05 11.23 9.01
C ALA A 117 14.10 12.32 9.55
N LEU A 118 13.34 12.00 10.59
CA LEU A 118 12.48 12.99 11.24
C LEU A 118 13.30 14.12 11.88
N HIS A 119 14.46 13.80 12.52
CA HIS A 119 15.37 14.78 13.09
C HIS A 119 15.90 15.74 12.02
N THR A 120 16.26 15.27 10.81
CA THR A 120 16.72 16.16 9.74
C THR A 120 15.67 17.18 9.33
N THR A 121 14.39 16.92 9.57
CA THR A 121 13.30 17.87 9.24
C THR A 121 13.04 18.91 10.33
N THR A 122 13.62 18.78 11.53
CA THR A 122 13.40 19.72 12.63
C THR A 122 14.02 21.08 12.32
N MET A 123 13.55 22.12 13.01
CA MET A 123 14.04 23.48 12.83
C MET A 123 15.55 23.56 13.10
N GLY A 124 16.29 24.12 12.13
CA GLY A 124 17.73 24.37 12.27
C GLY A 124 18.65 23.16 12.09
N THR A 125 18.12 21.94 11.83
CA THR A 125 18.97 20.76 11.69
C THR A 125 19.53 20.62 10.28
N ASN A 126 18.66 20.57 9.24
CA ASN A 126 19.12 20.43 7.85
C ASN A 126 18.45 21.50 6.98
N ALA A 127 19.26 22.30 6.29
CA ALA A 127 18.81 23.36 5.40
C ALA A 127 19.06 23.02 3.91
N ASP A 128 19.69 21.90 3.59
CA ASP A 128 19.91 21.45 2.22
C ASP A 128 18.76 20.55 1.77
N TYR A 129 17.85 21.10 0.95
CA TYR A 129 16.73 20.35 0.40
C TYR A 129 17.15 19.13 -0.43
N LYS A 130 18.33 19.16 -1.05
CA LYS A 130 18.87 18.06 -1.84
C LYS A 130 19.21 16.86 -0.96
N ASP A 131 19.83 17.14 0.18
CA ASP A 131 20.12 16.08 1.16
C ASP A 131 18.85 15.54 1.81
N VAL A 132 17.85 16.39 2.10
CA VAL A 132 16.54 15.96 2.58
C VAL A 132 15.86 15.01 1.57
N ILE A 133 15.96 15.27 0.26
CA ILE A 133 15.43 14.35 -0.77
C ILE A 133 16.21 13.02 -0.82
N LYS A 134 17.53 13.03 -0.59
CA LYS A 134 18.30 11.78 -0.47
C LYS A 134 17.81 10.89 0.68
N TRP A 135 17.39 11.49 1.78
CA TRP A 135 16.79 10.75 2.89
C TRP A 135 15.49 10.06 2.49
N CYS A 136 14.67 10.62 1.59
CA CYS A 136 13.49 9.96 1.07
C CYS A 136 13.83 8.65 0.34
N LEU A 137 14.90 8.65 -0.47
CA LEU A 137 15.37 7.44 -1.16
C LEU A 137 15.93 6.40 -0.19
N ARG A 138 16.70 6.85 0.84
CA ARG A 138 17.20 5.97 1.90
C ARG A 138 16.04 5.27 2.64
N LEU A 139 15.02 6.03 3.03
CA LEU A 139 13.83 5.47 3.68
C LEU A 139 13.01 4.59 2.74
N GLY A 140 12.98 4.90 1.43
CA GLY A 140 12.39 4.00 0.43
C GLY A 140 13.07 2.64 0.41
N ILE A 141 14.42 2.61 0.43
CA ILE A 141 15.20 1.35 0.49
C ILE A 141 14.94 0.60 1.81
N LEU A 142 14.90 1.33 2.94
CA LEU A 142 14.54 0.77 4.24
C LEU A 142 13.19 0.09 4.19
N ASP A 143 12.17 0.81 3.72
CA ASP A 143 10.80 0.33 3.56
C ASP A 143 10.74 -0.89 2.63
N GLY A 144 11.42 -0.83 1.49
CA GLY A 144 11.45 -1.92 0.54
C GLY A 144 11.88 -3.24 1.16
N TYR A 145 12.96 -3.25 1.94
CA TYR A 145 13.49 -4.49 2.49
C TYR A 145 12.93 -4.82 3.87
N TYR A 146 12.96 -3.91 4.82
CA TYR A 146 12.49 -4.18 6.19
C TYR A 146 10.99 -4.01 6.37
N GLY A 147 10.33 -3.28 5.46
CA GLY A 147 8.89 -3.17 5.39
C GLY A 147 8.29 -4.22 4.44
N LEU A 148 8.47 -4.05 3.12
CA LEU A 148 7.75 -4.85 2.12
C LEU A 148 8.24 -6.30 2.04
N TYR A 149 9.55 -6.54 1.79
CA TYR A 149 10.09 -7.89 1.65
C TYR A 149 9.94 -8.70 2.94
N LEU A 150 10.36 -8.14 4.07
CA LEU A 150 10.27 -8.84 5.35
C LEU A 150 8.83 -9.15 5.74
N ALA A 151 7.91 -8.17 5.61
CA ALA A 151 6.50 -8.41 5.90
C ALA A 151 5.88 -9.47 4.97
N THR A 152 6.24 -9.46 3.68
CA THR A 152 5.76 -10.49 2.72
C THR A 152 6.23 -11.88 3.12
N GLU A 153 7.50 -12.05 3.52
CA GLU A 153 8.03 -13.34 3.98
C GLU A 153 7.37 -13.81 5.28
N LEU A 154 7.07 -12.88 6.19
CA LEU A 154 6.39 -13.19 7.44
C LEU A 154 4.92 -13.54 7.22
N GLU A 155 4.21 -12.84 6.33
CA GLU A 155 2.86 -13.22 5.91
C GLU A 155 2.84 -14.64 5.31
N ASP A 156 3.83 -15.00 4.49
CA ASP A 156 3.93 -16.35 3.92
C ASP A 156 4.20 -17.42 4.97
N GLN A 157 4.87 -17.07 6.07
CA GLN A 157 5.06 -17.98 7.20
C GLN A 157 3.79 -18.18 8.03
N VAL A 158 2.94 -17.15 8.12
CA VAL A 158 1.69 -17.22 8.91
C VAL A 158 0.57 -17.85 8.10
N PHE A 159 0.31 -17.37 6.90
CA PHE A 159 -0.82 -17.75 6.06
C PHE A 159 -0.52 -18.84 5.04
N GLY A 160 0.76 -19.17 4.81
CA GLY A 160 1.21 -19.91 3.63
C GLY A 160 1.37 -19.01 2.40
N LYS A 161 1.95 -19.57 1.34
CA LYS A 161 2.09 -18.86 0.06
C LYS A 161 0.73 -18.74 -0.64
N PRO A 162 0.50 -17.65 -1.38
CA PRO A 162 -0.71 -17.53 -2.17
C PRO A 162 -0.74 -18.56 -3.31
N GLU A 163 -1.94 -18.96 -3.68
CA GLU A 163 -2.20 -19.87 -4.80
C GLU A 163 -3.22 -19.25 -5.74
N VAL A 164 -3.05 -19.45 -7.04
CA VAL A 164 -3.98 -18.91 -8.05
C VAL A 164 -5.36 -19.50 -7.84
N ARG A 165 -6.34 -18.65 -7.67
CA ARG A 165 -7.74 -19.00 -7.44
C ARG A 165 -8.70 -17.96 -7.96
N VAL A 166 -9.95 -18.37 -8.15
CA VAL A 166 -11.07 -17.44 -8.34
C VAL A 166 -11.53 -16.98 -6.96
N GLY A 167 -11.40 -15.71 -6.69
CA GLY A 167 -11.81 -15.06 -5.44
C GLY A 167 -13.10 -14.25 -5.63
N GLU A 168 -13.94 -14.22 -4.59
CA GLU A 168 -15.17 -13.44 -4.57
C GLU A 168 -14.97 -12.09 -3.90
N LEU A 169 -15.60 -11.04 -4.43
CA LEU A 169 -15.42 -9.67 -3.93
C LEU A 169 -16.67 -8.82 -4.02
N ASN A 170 -16.62 -7.65 -3.39
CA ASN A 170 -17.59 -6.58 -3.17
C ASN A 170 -18.61 -6.89 -2.06
N LEU A 171 -19.59 -5.98 -1.84
CA LEU A 171 -20.56 -6.13 -0.76
C LEU A 171 -21.48 -7.35 -0.94
N GLY A 172 -21.60 -7.89 -2.14
CA GLY A 172 -22.39 -9.09 -2.41
C GLY A 172 -21.88 -10.37 -1.74
N VAL A 173 -20.67 -10.34 -1.12
CA VAL A 173 -20.12 -11.48 -0.35
C VAL A 173 -20.68 -11.55 1.07
N ILE A 174 -21.37 -10.51 1.55
CA ILE A 174 -22.01 -10.48 2.87
C ILE A 174 -23.26 -11.36 2.81
N GLN A 175 -23.38 -12.29 3.74
CA GLN A 175 -24.46 -13.28 3.75
C GLN A 175 -25.55 -12.92 4.79
N PRO A 176 -26.78 -12.61 4.35
CA PRO A 176 -27.84 -12.17 5.27
C PRO A 176 -28.25 -13.19 6.32
N ASN A 177 -28.10 -14.48 6.02
CA ASN A 177 -28.47 -15.61 6.88
C ASN A 177 -27.34 -16.15 7.72
N LYS A 178 -26.17 -15.47 7.74
CA LYS A 178 -25.01 -15.83 8.57
C LYS A 178 -24.58 -14.67 9.46
N ILE A 179 -23.81 -14.97 10.47
CA ILE A 179 -23.10 -13.99 11.29
C ILE A 179 -21.89 -13.52 10.48
N ASN A 180 -21.83 -12.25 10.12
CA ASN A 180 -20.76 -11.69 9.31
C ASN A 180 -19.70 -11.01 10.18
N ILE A 181 -18.46 -11.48 10.10
CA ILE A 181 -17.29 -10.90 10.77
C ILE A 181 -16.35 -10.33 9.72
N ALA A 182 -16.02 -9.04 9.81
CA ALA A 182 -15.06 -8.40 8.92
C ALA A 182 -13.69 -8.31 9.58
N VAL A 183 -12.62 -8.71 8.86
CA VAL A 183 -11.22 -8.49 9.25
C VAL A 183 -10.63 -7.37 8.42
N HIS A 184 -10.08 -6.35 9.08
CA HIS A 184 -9.64 -5.12 8.47
C HIS A 184 -8.31 -4.63 9.05
N GLY A 185 -7.38 -4.28 8.18
CA GLY A 185 -6.06 -3.77 8.55
C GLY A 185 -4.95 -4.46 7.80
N HIS A 186 -3.88 -4.88 8.50
CA HIS A 186 -2.65 -5.37 7.89
C HIS A 186 -2.00 -6.56 8.60
N GLU A 187 -2.30 -6.82 9.88
CA GLU A 187 -1.60 -7.85 10.67
C GLU A 187 -2.17 -9.25 10.44
N PRO A 188 -1.29 -10.28 10.21
CA PRO A 188 -1.75 -11.58 9.81
C PRO A 188 -2.16 -12.51 10.97
N ILE A 189 -1.64 -12.32 12.18
CA ILE A 189 -1.71 -13.31 13.27
C ILE A 189 -3.14 -13.59 13.71
N LEU A 190 -3.92 -12.55 14.01
CA LEU A 190 -5.31 -12.74 14.43
C LEU A 190 -6.20 -13.16 13.27
N ALA A 191 -5.94 -12.65 12.05
CA ALA A 191 -6.70 -13.07 10.88
C ALA A 191 -6.56 -14.58 10.64
N GLU A 192 -5.35 -15.14 10.78
CA GLU A 192 -5.10 -16.58 10.69
C GLU A 192 -5.81 -17.37 11.81
N ALA A 193 -5.79 -16.87 13.04
CA ALA A 193 -6.50 -17.49 14.16
C ALA A 193 -8.02 -17.52 13.91
N LEU A 194 -8.60 -16.42 13.41
CA LEU A 194 -10.03 -16.36 13.04
C LEU A 194 -10.35 -17.32 11.90
N ILE A 195 -9.51 -17.44 10.88
CA ILE A 195 -9.71 -18.39 9.78
C ILE A 195 -9.77 -19.82 10.29
N LYS A 196 -8.85 -20.19 11.19
CA LYS A 196 -8.85 -21.54 11.82
C LYS A 196 -10.11 -21.77 12.64
N GLU A 197 -10.52 -20.76 13.40
CA GLU A 197 -11.70 -20.85 14.27
C GLU A 197 -13.00 -20.99 13.46
N VAL A 198 -13.20 -20.19 12.41
CA VAL A 198 -14.43 -20.23 11.58
C VAL A 198 -14.54 -21.50 10.72
N ARG A 199 -13.45 -22.25 10.52
CA ARG A 199 -13.45 -23.51 9.80
C ARG A 199 -13.88 -24.71 10.65
N LYS A 200 -14.05 -24.54 11.96
CA LYS A 200 -14.57 -25.59 12.84
C LYS A 200 -16.05 -25.84 12.56
N LYS A 201 -16.49 -27.10 12.75
CA LYS A 201 -17.88 -27.52 12.45
C LYS A 201 -18.94 -26.72 13.20
N GLU A 202 -18.66 -26.33 14.43
CA GLU A 202 -19.53 -25.51 15.28
C GLU A 202 -19.69 -24.06 14.82
N ASN A 203 -18.90 -23.61 13.83
CA ASN A 203 -18.87 -22.22 13.36
C ASN A 203 -19.32 -22.07 11.90
N LEU A 204 -20.06 -23.04 11.35
CA LEU A 204 -20.59 -22.98 9.97
C LEU A 204 -21.62 -21.85 9.74
N ASP A 205 -22.16 -21.30 10.83
CA ASP A 205 -23.02 -20.10 10.84
C ASP A 205 -22.27 -18.79 10.63
N ILE A 206 -20.92 -18.81 10.67
CA ILE A 206 -20.08 -17.62 10.52
C ILE A 206 -19.69 -17.42 9.05
N ASN A 207 -19.75 -16.17 8.60
CA ASN A 207 -19.20 -15.69 7.34
C ASN A 207 -18.07 -14.72 7.62
N LEU A 208 -16.83 -15.15 7.42
CA LEU A 208 -15.65 -14.29 7.54
C LEU A 208 -15.42 -13.57 6.21
N ILE A 209 -15.25 -12.24 6.27
CA ILE A 209 -14.99 -11.40 5.08
C ILE A 209 -13.80 -10.49 5.32
N GLY A 210 -13.06 -10.20 4.27
CA GLY A 210 -11.88 -9.34 4.33
C GLY A 210 -12.18 -7.90 3.93
N VAL A 211 -11.43 -6.96 4.51
CA VAL A 211 -11.43 -5.54 4.14
C VAL A 211 -9.98 -5.06 4.03
N CYS A 212 -9.70 -4.21 3.04
CA CYS A 212 -8.39 -3.59 2.82
C CYS A 212 -7.26 -4.62 2.61
N CYS A 213 -6.06 -4.40 3.17
CA CYS A 213 -4.88 -5.25 2.93
C CYS A 213 -5.03 -6.65 3.53
N THR A 214 -5.51 -6.79 4.76
CA THR A 214 -5.84 -8.10 5.35
C THR A 214 -6.83 -8.86 4.46
N GLY A 215 -7.87 -8.16 3.93
CA GLY A 215 -8.82 -8.78 2.99
C GLY A 215 -8.15 -9.34 1.75
N GLN A 216 -7.19 -8.64 1.15
CA GLN A 216 -6.45 -9.14 -0.01
C GLN A 216 -5.53 -10.31 0.33
N ALA A 217 -4.87 -10.24 1.48
CA ALA A 217 -3.97 -11.28 1.94
C ALA A 217 -4.72 -12.61 2.17
N VAL A 218 -5.88 -12.57 2.86
CA VAL A 218 -6.67 -13.78 3.15
C VAL A 218 -7.44 -14.27 1.93
N LEU A 219 -7.86 -13.37 1.01
CA LEU A 219 -8.44 -13.75 -0.28
C LEU A 219 -7.44 -14.56 -1.12
N ALA A 220 -6.22 -14.05 -1.26
CA ALA A 220 -5.19 -14.66 -2.09
C ALA A 220 -4.70 -16.02 -1.55
N ARG A 221 -4.72 -16.22 -0.22
CA ARG A 221 -4.17 -17.42 0.42
C ARG A 221 -5.23 -18.44 0.87
N HIS A 222 -6.36 -17.97 1.35
CA HIS A 222 -7.39 -18.81 1.95
C HIS A 222 -8.73 -18.83 1.21
N GLY A 223 -8.88 -17.95 0.18
CA GLY A 223 -10.16 -17.79 -0.52
C GLY A 223 -11.25 -17.10 0.30
N ILE A 224 -10.88 -16.46 1.43
CA ILE A 224 -11.83 -15.65 2.21
C ILE A 224 -12.30 -14.47 1.35
N PRO A 225 -13.61 -14.30 1.14
CA PRO A 225 -14.11 -13.26 0.24
C PRO A 225 -13.80 -11.85 0.74
N MET A 226 -13.58 -10.91 -0.16
CA MET A 226 -13.22 -9.53 0.16
C MET A 226 -14.39 -8.56 -0.09
N ALA A 227 -14.93 -7.96 0.98
CA ALA A 227 -16.09 -7.05 0.86
C ALA A 227 -15.74 -5.66 0.34
N ALA A 228 -14.57 -5.11 0.73
CA ALA A 228 -14.24 -3.71 0.43
C ALA A 228 -12.73 -3.43 0.49
N ASN A 229 -12.33 -2.36 -0.21
CA ASN A 229 -11.03 -1.70 -0.01
C ASN A 229 -11.14 -0.59 1.07
N PHE A 230 -10.05 0.18 1.27
CA PHE A 230 -10.04 1.32 2.19
C PHE A 230 -11.20 2.30 1.96
N LEU A 231 -11.50 2.66 0.71
CA LEU A 231 -12.49 3.67 0.40
C LEU A 231 -13.91 3.26 0.83
N LEU A 232 -14.21 1.97 0.77
CA LEU A 232 -15.55 1.42 0.96
C LEU A 232 -15.77 0.80 2.34
N GLN A 233 -14.83 0.93 3.30
CA GLN A 233 -14.96 0.30 4.62
C GLN A 233 -16.20 0.76 5.41
N GLU A 234 -16.61 2.02 5.25
CA GLU A 234 -17.85 2.54 5.85
C GLU A 234 -19.10 1.87 5.27
N ASN A 235 -19.07 1.55 3.97
CA ASN A 235 -20.18 0.89 3.29
C ASN A 235 -20.43 -0.52 3.81
N VAL A 236 -19.37 -1.20 4.26
CA VAL A 236 -19.46 -2.54 4.86
C VAL A 236 -20.36 -2.50 6.12
N ILE A 237 -20.11 -1.57 7.04
CA ILE A 237 -20.92 -1.37 8.25
C ILE A 237 -22.33 -0.88 7.88
N ALA A 238 -22.42 0.03 6.93
CA ALA A 238 -23.70 0.63 6.50
C ALA A 238 -24.68 -0.36 5.86
N THR A 239 -24.24 -1.57 5.49
CA THR A 239 -25.16 -2.65 5.12
C THR A 239 -26.10 -3.04 6.25
N GLY A 240 -25.69 -2.79 7.51
CA GLY A 240 -26.43 -3.21 8.72
C GLY A 240 -26.47 -4.71 8.90
N MET A 241 -25.47 -5.44 8.35
CA MET A 241 -25.36 -6.90 8.39
C MET A 241 -24.04 -7.40 8.95
N ILE A 242 -23.21 -6.51 9.52
CA ILE A 242 -21.92 -6.86 10.10
C ILE A 242 -22.05 -6.89 11.62
N GLU A 243 -21.79 -8.01 12.22
CA GLU A 243 -21.85 -8.21 13.67
C GLU A 243 -20.60 -7.72 14.37
N ALA A 244 -19.42 -8.02 13.80
CA ALA A 244 -18.14 -7.57 14.31
C ALA A 244 -17.22 -7.12 13.17
N MET A 245 -16.50 -6.02 13.40
CA MET A 245 -15.39 -5.61 12.55
C MET A 245 -14.12 -5.55 13.39
N VAL A 246 -13.20 -6.45 13.08
CA VAL A 246 -11.89 -6.54 13.73
C VAL A 246 -10.93 -5.62 13.00
N VAL A 247 -10.31 -4.71 13.72
CA VAL A 247 -9.35 -3.75 13.18
C VAL A 247 -8.02 -3.88 13.92
N ASP A 248 -6.94 -3.92 13.18
CA ASP A 248 -5.59 -4.00 13.75
C ASP A 248 -4.86 -2.67 13.60
N VAL A 249 -4.08 -2.46 12.55
CA VAL A 249 -3.34 -1.22 12.29
C VAL A 249 -3.51 -0.75 10.87
N GLN A 250 -3.38 0.57 10.66
CA GLN A 250 -3.27 1.26 9.38
C GLN A 250 -4.51 1.19 8.48
N CYS A 251 -4.73 2.25 7.73
CA CYS A 251 -5.84 2.39 6.78
C CYS A 251 -7.24 2.21 7.40
N ILE A 252 -7.37 2.44 8.69
CA ILE A 252 -8.64 2.37 9.41
C ILE A 252 -9.18 3.80 9.56
N MET A 253 -10.37 4.05 9.03
CA MET A 253 -11.02 5.36 9.19
C MET A 253 -11.57 5.51 10.60
N PRO A 254 -11.24 6.57 11.34
CA PRO A 254 -11.84 6.80 12.67
C PRO A 254 -13.38 6.81 12.66
N SER A 255 -13.97 7.26 11.57
CA SER A 255 -15.42 7.34 11.39
C SER A 255 -16.18 6.02 11.42
N ILE A 256 -15.50 4.87 11.29
CA ILE A 256 -16.18 3.57 11.39
C ILE A 256 -16.69 3.32 12.81
N SER A 257 -16.05 3.89 13.84
CA SER A 257 -16.50 3.82 15.22
C SER A 257 -17.85 4.52 15.39
N ASP A 258 -17.94 5.78 14.94
CA ASP A 258 -19.18 6.57 15.01
C ASP A 258 -20.30 5.93 14.16
N LEU A 259 -19.92 5.34 13.01
CA LEU A 259 -20.89 4.68 12.16
C LEU A 259 -21.40 3.37 12.78
N ALA A 260 -20.54 2.62 13.45
CA ALA A 260 -20.90 1.37 14.11
C ALA A 260 -21.96 1.57 15.21
N GLU A 261 -21.93 2.71 15.91
CA GLU A 261 -22.96 3.08 16.89
C GLU A 261 -24.37 3.23 16.30
N CYS A 262 -24.46 3.48 15.00
CA CYS A 262 -25.74 3.57 14.31
C CYS A 262 -26.32 2.22 13.92
N TYR A 263 -25.56 1.15 14.12
CA TYR A 263 -25.90 -0.22 13.79
C TYR A 263 -25.59 -1.14 14.97
N HIS A 264 -25.76 -2.43 14.80
CA HIS A 264 -25.40 -3.43 15.82
C HIS A 264 -23.93 -3.89 15.72
N THR A 265 -23.13 -3.30 14.81
CA THR A 265 -21.74 -3.70 14.59
C THR A 265 -20.85 -3.39 15.80
N LYS A 266 -20.08 -4.36 16.29
CA LYS A 266 -19.08 -4.13 17.32
C LYS A 266 -17.70 -3.98 16.68
N ILE A 267 -17.04 -2.85 16.94
CA ILE A 267 -15.64 -2.63 16.55
C ILE A 267 -14.74 -3.24 17.62
N ILE A 268 -13.72 -3.99 17.19
CA ILE A 268 -12.75 -4.65 18.05
C ILE A 268 -11.35 -4.30 17.57
N THR A 269 -10.56 -3.64 18.41
CA THR A 269 -9.16 -3.28 18.11
C THR A 269 -8.22 -4.29 18.76
N THR A 270 -7.19 -4.72 18.04
CA THR A 270 -6.36 -5.88 18.40
C THR A 270 -4.87 -5.61 18.45
N ASN A 271 -4.44 -4.40 18.13
CA ASN A 271 -3.05 -3.97 18.27
C ASN A 271 -2.92 -2.90 19.36
N GLU A 272 -1.84 -2.92 20.13
CA GLU A 272 -1.55 -1.97 21.21
C GLU A 272 -1.58 -0.50 20.72
N LEU A 273 -1.19 -0.26 19.47
CA LEU A 273 -1.15 1.08 18.85
C LEU A 273 -2.49 1.51 18.26
N CYS A 274 -3.38 0.57 17.97
CA CYS A 274 -4.67 0.84 17.36
C CYS A 274 -5.77 0.95 18.44
N LYS A 275 -6.17 2.16 18.74
CA LYS A 275 -7.26 2.43 19.68
C LYS A 275 -8.33 3.29 19.02
N MET A 276 -9.59 3.00 19.30
CA MET A 276 -10.72 3.74 18.76
C MET A 276 -11.75 4.00 19.87
N PRO A 277 -12.42 5.15 19.87
CA PRO A 277 -13.54 5.39 20.77
C PRO A 277 -14.59 4.29 20.64
N ASN A 278 -15.21 3.90 21.75
CA ASN A 278 -16.33 2.93 21.81
C ASN A 278 -16.03 1.53 21.25
N ALA A 279 -14.78 1.24 20.89
CA ALA A 279 -14.33 -0.08 20.49
C ALA A 279 -13.95 -0.94 21.71
N VAL A 280 -14.11 -2.25 21.57
CA VAL A 280 -13.54 -3.20 22.52
C VAL A 280 -12.07 -3.39 22.18
N HIS A 281 -11.17 -3.12 23.12
CA HIS A 281 -9.73 -3.27 22.93
C HIS A 281 -9.27 -4.63 23.47
N MET A 282 -8.84 -5.51 22.55
CA MET A 282 -8.34 -6.86 22.85
C MET A 282 -6.96 -7.03 22.21
N PRO A 283 -5.91 -6.36 22.71
CA PRO A 283 -4.59 -6.47 22.11
C PRO A 283 -4.06 -7.90 22.24
N ILE A 284 -3.33 -8.33 21.21
CA ILE A 284 -2.64 -9.61 21.18
C ILE A 284 -1.13 -9.37 21.14
N THR A 285 -0.37 -10.25 21.78
CA THR A 285 1.09 -10.20 21.80
C THR A 285 1.74 -11.49 21.26
N ASN A 286 0.94 -12.55 21.11
CA ASN A 286 1.40 -13.84 20.65
C ASN A 286 0.26 -14.67 20.03
N LYS A 287 0.63 -15.81 19.44
CA LYS A 287 -0.31 -16.70 18.75
C LYS A 287 -1.39 -17.30 19.67
N LYS A 288 -1.04 -17.67 20.90
CA LYS A 288 -1.99 -18.26 21.85
C LYS A 288 -3.09 -17.27 22.22
N GLU A 289 -2.72 -16.03 22.54
CA GLU A 289 -3.67 -14.94 22.79
C GLU A 289 -4.56 -14.68 21.57
N ALA A 290 -4.00 -14.76 20.35
CA ALA A 290 -4.78 -14.58 19.13
C ALA A 290 -5.88 -15.67 18.99
N GLU A 291 -5.59 -16.92 19.35
CA GLU A 291 -6.57 -18.02 19.34
C GLU A 291 -7.69 -17.79 20.39
N GLU A 292 -7.32 -17.35 21.60
CA GLU A 292 -8.30 -17.02 22.64
C GLU A 292 -9.18 -15.81 22.25
N VAL A 293 -8.57 -14.77 21.66
CA VAL A 293 -9.28 -13.58 21.20
C VAL A 293 -10.19 -13.91 20.01
N ALA A 294 -9.77 -14.78 19.09
CA ALA A 294 -10.61 -15.21 17.98
C ALA A 294 -11.90 -15.89 18.46
N HIS A 295 -11.80 -16.76 19.47
CA HIS A 295 -12.98 -17.38 20.08
C HIS A 295 -13.93 -16.37 20.74
N LYS A 296 -13.37 -15.39 21.48
CA LYS A 296 -14.16 -14.31 22.10
C LYS A 296 -14.87 -13.44 21.05
N ILE A 297 -14.21 -13.15 19.92
CA ILE A 297 -14.77 -12.36 18.80
C ILE A 297 -15.99 -13.09 18.21
N ILE A 298 -15.91 -14.39 17.98
CA ILE A 298 -17.05 -15.16 17.45
C ILE A 298 -18.22 -15.16 18.41
N SER A 299 -17.98 -15.40 19.71
CA SER A 299 -19.01 -15.33 20.74
C SER A 299 -19.69 -13.97 20.78
N MET A 300 -18.89 -12.89 20.74
CA MET A 300 -19.38 -11.51 20.70
C MET A 300 -20.22 -11.25 19.42
N ALA A 301 -19.75 -11.68 18.26
CA ALA A 301 -20.46 -11.52 17.00
C ALA A 301 -21.82 -12.22 17.03
N ARG A 302 -21.90 -13.45 17.58
CA ARG A 302 -23.19 -14.15 17.79
C ARG A 302 -24.15 -13.35 18.70
N THR A 303 -23.63 -12.76 19.76
CA THR A 303 -24.44 -11.88 20.63
C THR A 303 -24.97 -10.69 19.86
N MET A 304 -24.11 -10.01 19.07
CA MET A 304 -24.52 -8.87 18.26
C MET A 304 -25.51 -9.24 17.18
N GLY A 305 -25.43 -10.47 16.63
CA GLY A 305 -26.39 -10.97 15.62
C GLY A 305 -27.84 -10.98 16.07
N ARG A 306 -28.09 -11.10 17.39
CA ARG A 306 -29.44 -11.00 17.97
C ARG A 306 -30.05 -9.60 17.85
N HIS A 307 -29.23 -8.59 17.67
CA HIS A 307 -29.63 -7.18 17.50
C HIS A 307 -29.70 -6.74 16.04
N ARG A 308 -29.44 -7.65 15.09
CA ARG A 308 -29.54 -7.34 13.65
C ARG A 308 -30.94 -6.92 13.26
N LEU A 309 -31.07 -5.78 12.57
CA LEU A 309 -32.32 -5.34 12.00
C LEU A 309 -32.81 -6.32 10.94
N LYS A 310 -34.07 -6.78 11.08
CA LYS A 310 -34.72 -7.66 10.10
C LYS A 310 -34.91 -6.95 8.75
N ASN A 311 -35.02 -7.73 7.67
CA ASN A 311 -35.32 -7.23 6.30
C ASN A 311 -34.24 -6.38 5.63
N LYS A 312 -32.97 -6.44 6.06
CA LYS A 312 -31.87 -5.88 5.31
C LYS A 312 -31.54 -6.77 4.11
N ARG A 313 -31.24 -6.15 2.96
CA ARG A 313 -30.85 -6.84 1.73
C ARG A 313 -29.61 -6.20 1.12
N ILE A 314 -28.69 -7.01 0.64
CA ILE A 314 -27.58 -6.57 -0.20
C ILE A 314 -28.12 -6.47 -1.63
N ARG A 315 -28.02 -5.28 -2.22
CA ARG A 315 -28.46 -5.02 -3.60
C ARG A 315 -27.37 -5.33 -4.64
N GLU A 316 -26.16 -5.47 -4.20
CA GLU A 316 -24.97 -5.68 -5.03
C GLU A 316 -24.72 -7.19 -5.20
N ASN A 317 -24.62 -7.65 -6.44
CA ASN A 317 -24.21 -9.02 -6.73
C ASN A 317 -22.70 -9.18 -6.53
N LYS A 318 -22.28 -10.29 -5.94
CA LYS A 318 -20.87 -10.62 -5.81
C LYS A 318 -20.19 -10.69 -7.18
N LYS A 319 -18.93 -10.23 -7.23
CA LYS A 319 -18.08 -10.33 -8.40
C LYS A 319 -16.97 -11.34 -8.13
N VAL A 320 -16.31 -11.78 -9.18
CA VAL A 320 -15.19 -12.70 -9.12
C VAL A 320 -13.96 -12.11 -9.80
N ALA A 321 -12.78 -12.52 -9.33
CA ALA A 321 -11.50 -12.14 -9.92
C ALA A 321 -10.49 -13.28 -9.75
N VAL A 322 -9.54 -13.38 -10.68
CA VAL A 322 -8.42 -14.30 -10.54
C VAL A 322 -7.32 -13.64 -9.69
N VAL A 323 -7.01 -14.25 -8.56
CA VAL A 323 -6.08 -13.72 -7.55
C VAL A 323 -5.09 -14.78 -7.10
N GLY A 324 -4.13 -14.42 -6.25
CA GLY A 324 -3.18 -15.37 -5.65
C GLY A 324 -1.95 -15.63 -6.49
N PHE A 325 -1.63 -14.73 -7.41
CA PHE A 325 -0.36 -14.78 -8.13
C PHE A 325 0.80 -14.39 -7.22
N HIS A 326 1.97 -14.96 -7.49
CA HIS A 326 3.24 -14.59 -6.90
C HIS A 326 4.37 -14.78 -7.92
N GLU A 327 5.58 -14.46 -7.57
CA GLU A 327 6.74 -14.40 -8.48
C GLU A 327 7.09 -15.72 -9.18
N ARG A 328 6.54 -16.87 -8.73
CA ARG A 328 6.84 -18.20 -9.28
C ARG A 328 5.65 -18.93 -9.90
N ASN A 329 4.44 -18.35 -9.81
CA ASN A 329 3.22 -18.97 -10.36
C ASN A 329 2.52 -18.08 -11.39
N LEU A 330 3.21 -17.10 -11.96
CA LEU A 330 2.68 -16.32 -13.08
C LEU A 330 2.45 -17.24 -14.29
N PRO A 331 1.42 -16.99 -15.11
CA PRO A 331 1.15 -17.77 -16.31
C PRO A 331 2.30 -17.78 -17.32
N TYR A 332 3.07 -16.70 -17.37
CA TYR A 332 4.32 -16.63 -18.14
C TYR A 332 5.52 -16.67 -17.20
N SER A 333 6.48 -17.52 -17.48
CA SER A 333 7.76 -17.54 -16.78
C SER A 333 8.52 -16.22 -16.98
N PRO A 334 9.43 -15.84 -16.08
CA PRO A 334 10.28 -14.65 -16.27
C PRO A 334 11.04 -14.65 -17.61
N LYS A 335 11.44 -15.82 -18.09
CA LYS A 335 12.12 -15.98 -19.40
C LYS A 335 11.18 -15.67 -20.55
N GLU A 336 9.95 -16.20 -20.54
CA GLU A 336 8.96 -15.93 -21.58
C GLU A 336 8.60 -14.44 -21.63
N ILE A 337 8.44 -13.78 -20.46
CA ILE A 337 8.19 -12.33 -20.43
C ILE A 337 9.38 -11.56 -21.01
N ALA A 338 10.60 -11.91 -20.63
CA ALA A 338 11.82 -11.29 -21.18
C ALA A 338 11.93 -11.48 -22.70
N ASP A 339 11.61 -12.67 -23.21
CA ASP A 339 11.61 -12.98 -24.65
C ASP A 339 10.52 -12.21 -25.40
N LYS A 340 9.31 -12.08 -24.82
CA LYS A 340 8.23 -11.26 -25.41
C LYS A 340 8.63 -9.78 -25.49
N ILE A 341 9.30 -9.23 -24.49
CA ILE A 341 9.82 -7.85 -24.50
C ILE A 341 10.90 -7.72 -25.59
N ARG A 342 11.86 -8.64 -25.65
CA ARG A 342 12.92 -8.65 -26.68
C ARG A 342 12.36 -8.71 -28.11
N LYS A 343 11.28 -9.48 -28.32
CA LYS A 343 10.62 -9.64 -29.63
C LYS A 343 9.60 -8.51 -29.90
N ALA A 344 9.55 -7.46 -29.10
CA ALA A 344 8.58 -6.36 -29.15
C ALA A 344 7.09 -6.80 -29.14
N GLN A 345 6.80 -8.00 -28.65
CA GLN A 345 5.44 -8.50 -28.40
C GLN A 345 4.83 -7.89 -27.14
N LEU A 346 5.66 -7.43 -26.20
CA LEU A 346 5.32 -6.61 -25.06
C LEU A 346 6.23 -5.37 -25.02
N LYS A 347 5.65 -4.20 -24.81
CA LYS A 347 6.40 -2.96 -24.61
C LYS A 347 6.99 -2.85 -23.19
N GLY A 348 6.57 -3.69 -22.25
CA GLY A 348 7.08 -3.73 -20.89
C GLY A 348 6.08 -4.29 -19.89
N VAL A 349 6.40 -4.10 -18.61
CA VAL A 349 5.55 -4.50 -17.49
C VAL A 349 5.19 -3.27 -16.65
N ILE A 350 3.92 -3.06 -16.42
CA ILE A 350 3.38 -1.97 -15.58
C ILE A 350 2.76 -2.57 -14.33
N ALA A 351 3.25 -2.15 -13.16
CA ALA A 351 2.62 -2.48 -11.90
C ALA A 351 1.73 -1.33 -11.43
N VAL A 352 0.42 -1.57 -11.30
CA VAL A 352 -0.55 -0.59 -10.80
C VAL A 352 -0.80 -0.88 -9.32
N VAL A 353 -0.41 0.06 -8.45
CA VAL A 353 -0.34 -0.19 -7.01
C VAL A 353 -0.95 0.95 -6.18
N GLY A 354 -1.13 0.70 -4.89
CA GLY A 354 -1.52 1.71 -3.91
C GLY A 354 -3.01 1.80 -3.67
N CYS A 355 -3.49 3.04 -3.51
CA CYS A 355 -4.82 3.34 -2.97
C CYS A 355 -5.90 3.53 -4.05
N ASP A 356 -7.10 3.82 -3.60
CA ASP A 356 -8.26 4.22 -4.41
C ASP A 356 -8.79 5.55 -3.86
N ASN A 357 -8.38 6.67 -4.45
CA ASN A 357 -8.64 8.00 -3.93
C ASN A 357 -9.92 8.61 -4.54
N ILE A 358 -10.92 8.82 -3.72
CA ILE A 358 -12.22 9.40 -4.13
C ILE A 358 -12.10 10.81 -4.75
N ARG A 359 -11.02 11.54 -4.48
CA ARG A 359 -10.76 12.86 -5.07
C ARG A 359 -10.29 12.79 -6.52
N VAL A 360 -9.82 11.63 -6.96
CA VAL A 360 -9.42 11.40 -8.35
C VAL A 360 -10.65 11.01 -9.16
N LYS A 361 -11.03 11.89 -10.09
CA LYS A 361 -12.21 11.70 -10.96
C LYS A 361 -11.84 11.07 -12.30
N GLU A 362 -10.56 11.02 -12.62
CA GLU A 362 -10.03 10.49 -13.86
C GLU A 362 -10.18 8.96 -13.94
N ASP A 363 -10.56 8.48 -15.11
CA ASP A 363 -10.73 7.05 -15.36
C ASP A 363 -9.40 6.38 -15.76
N TRP A 364 -8.62 6.04 -14.75
CA TRP A 364 -7.37 5.28 -14.92
C TRP A 364 -7.62 3.81 -15.30
N VAL A 365 -8.76 3.25 -14.89
CA VAL A 365 -9.13 1.86 -15.23
C VAL A 365 -9.26 1.70 -16.73
N LYS A 366 -9.95 2.64 -17.40
CA LYS A 366 -10.09 2.66 -18.85
C LYS A 366 -8.72 2.74 -19.54
N LEU A 367 -7.83 3.61 -19.06
CA LEU A 367 -6.47 3.72 -19.62
C LEU A 367 -5.70 2.40 -19.51
N TYR A 368 -5.70 1.76 -18.32
CA TYR A 368 -4.95 0.51 -18.15
C TYR A 368 -5.53 -0.62 -19.00
N LYS A 369 -6.85 -0.67 -19.17
CA LYS A 369 -7.50 -1.59 -20.13
C LYS A 369 -7.02 -1.36 -21.57
N GLU A 370 -6.88 -0.11 -21.99
CA GLU A 370 -6.33 0.21 -23.32
C GLU A 370 -4.86 -0.22 -23.45
N LEU A 371 -4.05 0.05 -22.42
CA LEU A 371 -2.62 -0.28 -22.43
C LEU A 371 -2.33 -1.78 -22.29
N SER A 372 -3.28 -2.59 -21.81
CA SER A 372 -3.08 -4.03 -21.61
C SER A 372 -2.92 -4.83 -22.91
N LYS A 373 -3.12 -4.19 -24.06
CA LYS A 373 -2.80 -4.75 -25.38
C LYS A 373 -1.29 -4.81 -25.63
N ASP A 374 -0.54 -3.89 -25.00
CA ASP A 374 0.89 -3.69 -25.25
C ASP A 374 1.76 -4.03 -24.02
N TYR A 375 1.18 -4.03 -22.82
CA TYR A 375 1.89 -4.20 -21.55
C TYR A 375 1.28 -5.33 -20.72
N LEU A 376 2.14 -6.03 -19.98
CA LEU A 376 1.72 -6.91 -18.91
C LEU A 376 1.46 -6.09 -17.64
N PHE A 377 0.38 -6.40 -16.92
CA PHE A 377 -0.01 -5.68 -15.72
C PHE A 377 0.13 -6.54 -14.46
N LEU A 378 0.76 -5.97 -13.43
CA LEU A 378 0.77 -6.49 -12.07
C LEU A 378 -0.01 -5.54 -11.18
N THR A 379 -0.63 -6.02 -10.11
CA THR A 379 -1.34 -5.14 -9.18
C THR A 379 -1.31 -5.66 -7.75
N THR A 380 -1.34 -4.71 -6.81
CA THR A 380 -1.44 -4.94 -5.36
C THR A 380 -2.26 -3.82 -4.74
N GLY A 381 -2.73 -4.04 -3.50
CA GLY A 381 -3.35 -2.99 -2.71
C GLY A 381 -4.77 -2.62 -3.15
N CYS A 382 -5.28 -1.52 -2.64
CA CYS A 382 -6.67 -1.10 -2.85
C CYS A 382 -7.04 -0.84 -4.32
N ILE A 383 -6.09 -0.41 -5.14
CA ILE A 383 -6.30 -0.26 -6.58
C ILE A 383 -6.57 -1.61 -7.27
N GLY A 384 -5.96 -2.71 -6.78
CA GLY A 384 -6.23 -4.06 -7.26
C GLY A 384 -7.71 -4.44 -7.08
N PHE A 385 -8.31 -4.11 -5.93
CA PHE A 385 -9.74 -4.29 -5.71
C PHE A 385 -10.60 -3.49 -6.71
N LYS A 386 -10.21 -2.25 -7.03
CA LYS A 386 -10.89 -1.42 -8.03
C LYS A 386 -10.81 -2.03 -9.43
N LEU A 387 -9.63 -2.52 -9.83
CA LEU A 387 -9.43 -3.22 -11.10
C LEU A 387 -10.24 -4.53 -11.17
N ALA A 388 -10.31 -5.27 -10.06
CA ALA A 388 -11.13 -6.47 -9.93
C ALA A 388 -12.62 -6.17 -10.12
N ASN A 389 -13.14 -5.14 -9.45
CA ASN A 389 -14.53 -4.69 -9.61
C ASN A 389 -14.85 -4.24 -11.05
N ALA A 390 -13.86 -3.76 -11.78
CA ALA A 390 -13.97 -3.41 -13.20
C ALA A 390 -13.84 -4.64 -14.15
N GLY A 391 -13.65 -5.85 -13.61
CA GLY A 391 -13.52 -7.08 -14.40
C GLY A 391 -12.18 -7.24 -15.13
N LEU A 392 -11.13 -6.52 -14.70
CA LEU A 392 -9.82 -6.61 -15.35
C LEU A 392 -8.95 -7.75 -14.81
N LEU A 393 -9.20 -8.26 -13.61
CA LEU A 393 -8.43 -9.37 -13.02
C LEU A 393 -8.97 -10.71 -13.51
N ASP A 394 -8.85 -10.97 -14.79
CA ASP A 394 -9.31 -12.20 -15.46
C ASP A 394 -8.21 -13.28 -15.58
N GLY A 395 -7.00 -13.00 -15.06
CA GLY A 395 -5.86 -13.90 -15.12
C GLY A 395 -5.14 -13.95 -16.48
N LYS A 396 -5.45 -13.06 -17.42
CA LYS A 396 -4.80 -13.00 -18.76
C LYS A 396 -3.67 -11.99 -18.80
N ASN A 397 -3.99 -10.71 -18.64
CA ASN A 397 -3.03 -9.60 -18.72
C ASN A 397 -2.82 -8.85 -17.41
N PHE A 398 -3.68 -9.10 -16.40
CA PHE A 398 -3.62 -8.48 -15.09
C PHE A 398 -3.47 -9.54 -14.01
N TYR A 399 -2.39 -9.46 -13.24
CA TYR A 399 -2.08 -10.41 -12.17
C TYR A 399 -2.09 -9.73 -10.82
N HIS A 400 -2.96 -10.19 -9.91
CA HIS A 400 -3.08 -9.67 -8.55
C HIS A 400 -2.12 -10.43 -7.62
N LEU A 401 -1.14 -9.70 -7.06
CA LEU A 401 -0.06 -10.25 -6.23
C LEU A 401 -0.29 -10.07 -4.72
N GLY A 402 -1.41 -9.50 -4.31
CA GLY A 402 -1.79 -9.41 -2.90
C GLY A 402 -1.92 -7.99 -2.35
N SER A 403 -1.59 -7.82 -1.08
CA SER A 403 -1.71 -6.58 -0.31
C SER A 403 -0.61 -5.56 -0.63
N CYS A 404 -0.64 -4.38 0.04
CA CYS A 404 0.38 -3.35 -0.15
C CYS A 404 1.81 -3.82 0.18
N VAL A 405 2.01 -4.64 1.22
CA VAL A 405 3.36 -5.15 1.53
C VAL A 405 3.85 -6.10 0.44
N ASN A 406 2.94 -6.79 -0.27
CA ASN A 406 3.29 -7.69 -1.36
C ASN A 406 3.79 -6.97 -2.64
N ASN A 407 4.01 -5.64 -2.60
CA ASN A 407 4.83 -4.95 -3.59
C ASN A 407 6.27 -5.51 -3.66
N ALA A 408 6.76 -6.17 -2.61
CA ALA A 408 7.99 -6.97 -2.66
C ALA A 408 7.96 -8.03 -3.76
N ARG A 409 6.80 -8.67 -4.01
CA ARG A 409 6.63 -9.66 -5.08
C ARG A 409 6.77 -9.03 -6.46
N ILE A 410 6.29 -7.78 -6.63
CA ILE A 410 6.48 -7.02 -7.88
C ILE A 410 7.97 -6.78 -8.11
N ALA A 411 8.69 -6.31 -7.07
CA ALA A 411 10.14 -6.10 -7.16
C ALA A 411 10.88 -7.42 -7.50
N GLU A 412 10.44 -8.54 -6.92
CA GLU A 412 11.00 -9.86 -7.20
C GLU A 412 10.68 -10.33 -8.64
N VAL A 413 9.47 -10.11 -9.14
CA VAL A 413 9.12 -10.38 -10.56
C VAL A 413 10.03 -9.58 -11.48
N PHE A 414 10.21 -8.28 -11.24
CA PHE A 414 11.10 -7.44 -12.03
C PHE A 414 12.55 -7.95 -12.01
N ARG A 415 13.05 -8.32 -10.82
CA ARG A 415 14.39 -8.90 -10.65
C ARG A 415 14.56 -10.20 -11.44
N LEU A 416 13.57 -11.10 -11.39
CA LEU A 416 13.61 -12.39 -12.09
C LEU A 416 13.56 -12.22 -13.60
N ILE A 417 12.72 -11.31 -14.12
CA ILE A 417 12.65 -11.00 -15.56
C ILE A 417 13.99 -10.40 -16.03
N ALA A 418 14.55 -9.43 -15.31
CA ALA A 418 15.83 -8.82 -15.63
C ALA A 418 16.96 -9.86 -15.63
N LYS A 419 17.00 -10.75 -14.60
CA LYS A 419 17.96 -11.87 -14.55
C LYS A 419 17.82 -12.80 -15.74
N ALA A 420 16.59 -13.17 -16.12
CA ALA A 420 16.34 -14.03 -17.29
C ALA A 420 16.77 -13.36 -18.61
N ALA A 421 16.62 -12.05 -18.72
CA ALA A 421 17.10 -11.25 -19.84
C ALA A 421 18.63 -11.02 -19.82
N LYS A 422 19.36 -11.44 -18.78
CA LYS A 422 20.77 -11.11 -18.52
C LYS A 422 21.03 -9.59 -18.49
N LYS A 423 20.11 -8.84 -17.93
CA LYS A 423 20.10 -7.38 -17.79
C LYS A 423 19.98 -6.96 -16.33
N GLN A 424 20.22 -5.68 -16.04
CA GLN A 424 19.92 -5.07 -14.76
C GLN A 424 18.45 -4.59 -14.74
N ILE A 425 17.88 -4.34 -13.57
CA ILE A 425 16.47 -3.92 -13.44
C ILE A 425 16.21 -2.63 -14.23
N HIS A 426 17.11 -1.66 -14.13
CA HIS A 426 16.99 -0.37 -14.82
C HIS A 426 17.18 -0.43 -16.36
N ASP A 427 17.63 -1.57 -16.88
CA ASP A 427 17.74 -1.77 -18.33
C ASP A 427 16.45 -2.32 -18.93
N MET A 428 15.47 -2.68 -18.09
CA MET A 428 14.22 -3.29 -18.49
C MET A 428 13.07 -2.27 -18.48
N PRO A 429 12.09 -2.39 -19.37
CA PRO A 429 10.96 -1.46 -19.45
C PRO A 429 9.93 -1.75 -18.35
N PHE A 430 10.25 -1.36 -17.13
CA PHE A 430 9.40 -1.54 -15.95
C PHE A 430 8.89 -0.21 -15.42
N LEU A 431 7.63 -0.19 -15.04
CA LEU A 431 6.99 0.97 -14.42
C LEU A 431 6.17 0.53 -13.22
N ILE A 432 6.29 1.27 -12.13
CA ILE A 432 5.30 1.23 -11.06
C ILE A 432 4.42 2.47 -11.13
N SER A 433 3.10 2.28 -11.18
CA SER A 433 2.13 3.35 -11.29
C SER A 433 1.23 3.40 -10.05
N CYS A 434 1.27 4.53 -9.34
CA CYS A 434 0.37 4.84 -8.24
C CYS A 434 -0.56 6.00 -8.67
N PRO A 435 -1.67 5.71 -9.38
CA PRO A 435 -2.50 6.75 -9.99
C PRO A 435 -3.36 7.51 -8.98
N GLN A 436 -3.65 6.92 -7.83
CA GLN A 436 -4.64 7.41 -6.87
C GLN A 436 -4.15 7.28 -5.41
N PRO A 437 -2.95 7.81 -5.06
CA PRO A 437 -2.41 7.70 -3.71
C PRO A 437 -3.31 8.40 -2.68
N ILE A 438 -3.42 7.80 -1.50
CA ILE A 438 -4.04 8.38 -0.29
C ILE A 438 -3.03 8.35 0.84
N SER A 439 -2.51 7.15 1.14
CA SER A 439 -1.60 6.92 2.25
C SER A 439 -0.17 7.28 1.87
N GLU A 440 0.57 7.76 2.84
CA GLU A 440 2.02 7.98 2.84
C GLU A 440 2.81 6.74 2.41
N LYS A 441 2.27 5.54 2.62
CA LYS A 441 2.84 4.26 2.16
C LYS A 441 3.12 4.23 0.66
N ALA A 442 2.23 4.82 -0.14
CA ALA A 442 2.41 4.88 -1.59
C ALA A 442 3.66 5.67 -2.01
N ILE A 443 4.04 6.69 -1.22
CA ILE A 443 5.23 7.51 -1.46
C ILE A 443 6.49 6.72 -1.17
N SER A 444 6.53 6.06 -0.02
CA SER A 444 7.64 5.21 0.39
C SER A 444 7.88 4.06 -0.61
N ILE A 445 6.82 3.39 -1.06
CA ILE A 445 6.86 2.38 -2.14
C ILE A 445 7.47 2.97 -3.41
N GLY A 446 7.00 4.14 -3.86
CA GLY A 446 7.53 4.79 -5.06
C GLY A 446 9.01 5.13 -4.94
N MET A 447 9.47 5.64 -3.77
CA MET A 447 10.90 5.89 -3.52
C MET A 447 11.74 4.61 -3.54
N PHE A 448 11.20 3.49 -3.04
CA PHE A 448 11.86 2.18 -3.14
C PHE A 448 12.07 1.76 -4.59
N PHE A 449 11.01 1.78 -5.41
CA PHE A 449 11.11 1.37 -6.80
C PHE A 449 12.00 2.31 -7.63
N ALA A 450 11.96 3.61 -7.36
CA ALA A 450 12.88 4.58 -7.96
C ALA A 450 14.35 4.23 -7.64
N ALA A 451 14.65 3.86 -6.39
CA ALA A 451 15.97 3.44 -5.97
C ALA A 451 16.40 2.05 -6.54
N LEU A 452 15.45 1.23 -6.98
CA LEU A 452 15.73 0.00 -7.74
C LEU A 452 16.07 0.29 -9.22
N GLY A 453 15.84 1.51 -9.71
CA GLY A 453 15.98 1.87 -11.12
C GLY A 453 14.74 1.59 -11.97
N VAL A 454 13.58 1.46 -11.35
CA VAL A 454 12.29 1.30 -12.00
C VAL A 454 11.67 2.68 -12.24
N ASP A 455 11.05 2.90 -13.39
CA ASP A 455 10.27 4.10 -13.64
C ASP A 455 9.07 4.19 -12.68
N VAL A 456 8.74 5.39 -12.20
CA VAL A 456 7.70 5.60 -11.19
C VAL A 456 6.70 6.65 -11.67
N HIS A 457 5.40 6.36 -11.50
CA HIS A 457 4.31 7.28 -11.79
C HIS A 457 3.47 7.58 -10.53
N PHE A 458 3.28 8.88 -10.24
CA PHE A 458 2.35 9.39 -9.23
C PHE A 458 1.25 10.20 -9.90
N GLY A 459 0.03 9.66 -9.96
CA GLY A 459 -1.08 10.21 -10.75
C GLY A 459 -2.00 11.18 -10.04
N TYR A 460 -1.76 11.51 -8.79
CA TYR A 460 -2.53 12.50 -8.03
C TYR A 460 -1.61 13.38 -7.21
N ASN A 461 -2.05 14.61 -7.05
CA ASN A 461 -1.48 15.75 -6.36
C ASN A 461 -0.52 15.39 -5.20
N PHE A 462 0.58 14.80 -5.56
CA PHE A 462 1.69 14.56 -4.68
C PHE A 462 2.47 15.88 -4.52
N LEU A 463 3.08 16.07 -3.37
CA LEU A 463 3.80 17.32 -3.07
C LEU A 463 4.82 17.72 -4.15
N LEU A 464 5.42 16.73 -4.83
CA LEU A 464 6.32 16.95 -5.96
C LEU A 464 5.65 17.62 -7.18
N SER A 465 4.38 17.35 -7.44
CA SER A 465 3.67 17.92 -8.60
C SER A 465 3.39 19.42 -8.40
N SER A 466 3.52 19.92 -7.19
CA SER A 466 3.30 21.32 -6.82
C SER A 466 4.57 22.16 -6.79
N ASP A 467 5.72 21.52 -6.86
CA ASP A 467 7.03 22.16 -6.92
C ASP A 467 7.88 21.56 -8.05
N MET A 468 7.80 22.20 -9.21
CA MET A 468 8.51 21.76 -10.41
C MET A 468 10.03 21.75 -10.27
N HIS A 469 10.59 22.56 -9.35
CA HIS A 469 12.03 22.60 -9.13
C HIS A 469 12.52 21.34 -8.40
N ILE A 470 11.84 20.97 -7.31
CA ILE A 470 12.15 19.71 -6.59
C ILE A 470 11.86 18.50 -7.46
N ALA A 471 10.74 18.52 -8.21
CA ALA A 471 10.42 17.47 -9.15
C ALA A 471 11.52 17.26 -10.18
N LYS A 472 12.01 18.35 -10.80
CA LYS A 472 13.11 18.32 -11.77
C LYS A 472 14.41 17.83 -11.12
N TYR A 473 14.75 18.35 -9.94
CA TYR A 473 15.93 17.89 -9.21
C TYR A 473 15.86 16.37 -8.93
N LEU A 474 14.73 15.88 -8.44
CA LEU A 474 14.55 14.44 -8.18
C LEU A 474 14.66 13.63 -9.48
N GLU A 475 14.02 14.06 -10.57
CA GLU A 475 14.09 13.40 -11.87
C GLU A 475 15.54 13.32 -12.39
N GLU A 476 16.29 14.44 -12.33
CA GLU A 476 17.71 14.48 -12.73
C GLU A 476 18.58 13.60 -11.85
N ALA A 477 18.38 13.63 -10.53
CA ALA A 477 19.12 12.81 -9.57
C ALA A 477 18.87 11.32 -9.79
N LEU A 478 17.61 10.93 -9.99
CA LEU A 478 17.22 9.54 -10.25
C LEU A 478 17.74 9.07 -11.61
N LYS A 479 17.60 9.86 -12.66
CA LYS A 479 18.12 9.54 -13.98
C LYS A 479 19.64 9.36 -13.97
N LYS A 480 20.37 10.24 -13.29
CA LYS A 480 21.84 10.18 -13.18
C LYS A 480 22.30 8.97 -12.37
N THR A 481 21.64 8.67 -11.24
CA THR A 481 22.13 7.68 -10.27
C THR A 481 21.52 6.30 -10.51
N PHE A 482 20.23 6.22 -10.80
CA PHE A 482 19.47 4.97 -10.87
C PHE A 482 18.92 4.67 -12.28
N LYS A 483 19.05 5.60 -13.22
CA LYS A 483 18.52 5.53 -14.62
C LYS A 483 16.99 5.41 -14.67
N SER A 484 16.27 5.76 -13.61
CA SER A 484 14.81 5.76 -13.55
C SER A 484 14.22 7.13 -13.89
N LYS A 485 12.98 7.12 -14.40
CA LYS A 485 12.17 8.32 -14.69
C LYS A 485 11.07 8.48 -13.65
N VAL A 486 10.61 9.73 -13.48
CA VAL A 486 9.42 10.04 -12.67
C VAL A 486 8.35 10.66 -13.57
N PHE A 487 7.17 10.07 -13.54
CA PHE A 487 5.98 10.54 -14.22
C PHE A 487 5.05 11.17 -13.18
N LEU A 488 4.65 12.44 -13.38
CA LEU A 488 3.81 13.19 -12.46
C LEU A 488 2.46 13.61 -13.09
N GLU A 489 2.07 12.97 -14.15
CA GLU A 489 0.86 13.28 -14.89
C GLU A 489 -0.39 12.84 -14.13
N MET A 490 -1.22 13.82 -13.76
CA MET A 490 -2.48 13.58 -13.05
C MET A 490 -3.64 13.17 -13.98
N LYS A 491 -3.47 13.32 -15.29
CA LYS A 491 -4.51 12.98 -16.29
C LYS A 491 -4.09 11.81 -17.16
N PRO A 492 -4.94 10.78 -17.31
CA PRO A 492 -4.63 9.58 -18.11
C PRO A 492 -4.17 9.89 -19.54
N LYS A 493 -4.79 10.87 -20.20
CA LYS A 493 -4.41 11.28 -21.56
C LYS A 493 -2.98 11.86 -21.64
N GLN A 494 -2.58 12.66 -20.64
CA GLN A 494 -1.24 13.24 -20.59
C GLN A 494 -0.19 12.16 -20.32
N PHE A 495 -0.45 11.28 -19.35
CA PHE A 495 0.39 10.14 -19.04
C PHE A 495 0.57 9.22 -20.28
N LYS A 496 -0.52 8.87 -20.98
CA LYS A 496 -0.45 8.07 -22.21
C LYS A 496 0.41 8.72 -23.29
N ARG A 497 0.25 10.02 -23.53
CA ARG A 497 1.06 10.79 -24.51
C ARG A 497 2.53 10.77 -24.14
N ARG A 498 2.88 11.01 -22.88
CA ARG A 498 4.27 10.99 -22.42
C ARG A 498 4.86 9.59 -22.53
N LEU A 499 4.12 8.55 -22.11
CA LEU A 499 4.54 7.17 -22.23
C LEU A 499 4.78 6.76 -23.71
N GLN A 500 3.94 7.21 -24.63
CA GLN A 500 4.09 6.97 -26.07
C GLN A 500 5.30 7.70 -26.67
N LYS A 501 5.55 8.95 -26.22
CA LYS A 501 6.64 9.79 -26.72
C LYS A 501 8.01 9.34 -26.21
N GLU A 502 8.13 9.07 -24.92
CA GLU A 502 9.40 8.80 -24.25
C GLU A 502 9.69 7.31 -24.05
N GLY A 503 8.65 6.47 -24.07
CA GLY A 503 8.75 5.06 -23.68
C GLY A 503 9.11 4.88 -22.20
N LEU A 504 9.21 3.64 -21.76
CA LEU A 504 9.82 3.27 -20.48
C LEU A 504 11.35 3.24 -20.63
N SER A 505 12.07 3.41 -19.52
CA SER A 505 13.52 3.27 -19.50
C SER A 505 13.91 1.87 -19.98
N THR A 506 14.74 1.77 -21.01
CA THR A 506 15.20 0.49 -21.55
C THR A 506 16.45 0.69 -22.43
N ILE A 507 17.31 -0.32 -22.46
CA ILE A 507 18.45 -0.41 -23.39
C ILE A 507 18.11 -1.33 -24.59
N TYR A 508 16.88 -1.84 -24.68
CA TYR A 508 16.41 -2.53 -25.87
C TYR A 508 16.08 -1.54 -27.01
N LYS A 509 17.11 -0.90 -27.57
CA LYS A 509 17.07 -0.29 -28.90
C LYS A 509 18.07 -0.94 -29.77
#